data_ae106115e7cde720a3106a9b479a1230
#
_entry.id   ae106115e7cde720a3106a9b479a1230
#
_cell.length_a   1.000
_cell.length_b   1.000
_cell.length_c   1.000
_cell.angle_alpha   90.00
_cell.angle_beta   90.00
_cell.angle_gamma   90.00
#
_symmetry.space_group_name_H-M   'P 1'
#
loop_
_entity.id
_entity.type
_entity.pdbx_description
1 polymer ?
#
loop_
_entity_poly.entity_id
_entity_poly.type
_entity_poly.pdbx_seq_one_letter_code
_entity_poly.pdbx_strand_id
1 'polypeptide(L)'
;NESASIDLLYSTYDMVGEFSGNLTITSNDPDNDEVDVPVSISVAGAPDITSNLEELDFGEVIVGDTVSGLIEIGNNGTETLDVSSIILIPLGSFTAEDQSISIEPGDFITVEIQFMPTVIGPDSADLVISSNDPNEGLFSIHLRSDVLPAPVVSLSEESISVDMGSFEETTSQFLVSNLGDGVLEYS
;
A
#
# COMPACT_ATOMS: atom_id res chain seq x y z
N ASN A 1 -59.78 15.10 7.22
CA ASN A 1 -58.50 15.51 6.63
C ASN A 1 -57.56 14.33 6.71
N GLU A 2 -57.11 13.87 5.54
CA GLU A 2 -56.09 12.83 5.41
C GLU A 2 -54.81 13.50 4.93
N SER A 3 -53.64 12.99 5.39
CA SER A 3 -52.33 13.42 4.95
C SER A 3 -51.50 12.17 4.66
N ALA A 4 -50.63 12.27 3.65
CA ALA A 4 -49.63 11.27 3.31
C ALA A 4 -48.26 11.91 3.29
N SER A 5 -47.20 11.17 3.64
CA SER A 5 -45.81 11.57 3.48
C SER A 5 -45.21 10.88 2.27
N ILE A 6 -44.36 11.57 1.56
CA ILE A 6 -43.57 11.07 0.42
C ILE A 6 -42.13 11.19 0.81
N ASP A 7 -41.41 10.06 0.85
CA ASP A 7 -39.96 10.04 1.08
C ASP A 7 -39.24 10.10 -0.26
N LEU A 8 -38.27 11.02 -0.37
CA LEU A 8 -37.39 11.14 -1.53
C LEU A 8 -36.00 10.58 -1.15
N LEU A 9 -35.56 9.57 -1.87
CA LEU A 9 -34.21 9.03 -1.71
C LEU A 9 -33.29 9.66 -2.78
N TYR A 10 -32.19 10.24 -2.34
CA TYR A 10 -31.14 10.79 -3.21
C TYR A 10 -29.93 9.89 -3.16
N SER A 11 -29.28 9.69 -4.32
CA SER A 11 -28.05 8.93 -4.46
C SER A 11 -27.11 9.69 -5.39
N THR A 12 -25.87 9.94 -4.95
CA THR A 12 -24.94 10.87 -5.60
C THR A 12 -23.67 10.18 -6.08
N TYR A 13 -23.75 8.93 -6.54
CA TYR A 13 -22.58 8.19 -7.05
C TYR A 13 -21.79 9.03 -8.07
N ASP A 14 -20.53 9.37 -7.74
CA ASP A 14 -19.55 10.09 -8.57
C ASP A 14 -20.06 11.40 -9.23
N MET A 15 -21.09 11.97 -8.65
CA MET A 15 -21.73 13.20 -9.16
C MET A 15 -21.30 14.39 -8.31
N VAL A 16 -20.86 15.47 -8.95
CA VAL A 16 -20.50 16.73 -8.30
C VAL A 16 -21.22 17.87 -9.03
N GLY A 17 -21.71 18.84 -8.28
CA GLY A 17 -22.33 20.04 -8.81
C GLY A 17 -23.80 20.22 -8.41
N GLU A 18 -24.48 21.10 -9.14
CA GLU A 18 -25.87 21.47 -8.88
C GLU A 18 -26.82 20.69 -9.81
N PHE A 19 -27.78 20.01 -9.22
CA PHE A 19 -28.82 19.25 -9.92
C PHE A 19 -30.18 19.80 -9.54
N SER A 20 -31.08 19.89 -10.49
CA SER A 20 -32.46 20.35 -10.26
C SER A 20 -33.46 19.56 -11.08
N GLY A 21 -34.66 19.41 -10.54
CA GLY A 21 -35.78 18.77 -11.20
C GLY A 21 -37.09 19.14 -10.52
N ASN A 22 -38.20 18.65 -11.03
CA ASN A 22 -39.52 18.81 -10.42
C ASN A 22 -40.07 17.45 -10.02
N LEU A 23 -40.64 17.37 -8.83
CA LEU A 23 -41.55 16.30 -8.46
C LEU A 23 -42.97 16.76 -8.79
N THR A 24 -43.55 16.15 -9.83
CA THR A 24 -44.92 16.44 -10.25
C THR A 24 -45.88 15.49 -9.51
N ILE A 25 -46.85 16.06 -8.81
CA ILE A 25 -47.90 15.34 -8.11
C ILE A 25 -49.22 15.54 -8.88
N THR A 26 -49.76 14.47 -9.41
CA THR A 26 -51.05 14.50 -10.10
C THR A 26 -52.15 14.06 -9.13
N SER A 27 -53.27 14.75 -9.17
CA SER A 27 -54.44 14.48 -8.30
C SER A 27 -55.74 14.51 -9.07
N ASN A 28 -56.83 14.23 -8.42
CA ASN A 28 -58.17 14.42 -8.95
C ASN A 28 -58.86 15.69 -8.45
N ASP A 29 -58.08 16.64 -7.92
CA ASP A 29 -58.56 17.98 -7.57
C ASP A 29 -58.84 18.75 -8.86
N PRO A 30 -60.10 19.20 -9.13
CA PRO A 30 -60.43 19.89 -10.37
C PRO A 30 -59.76 21.28 -10.54
N ASP A 31 -59.28 21.88 -9.46
CA ASP A 31 -58.64 23.18 -9.44
C ASP A 31 -57.12 23.10 -9.43
N ASN A 32 -56.54 21.92 -8.96
CA ASN A 32 -55.13 21.66 -8.85
C ASN A 32 -54.84 20.18 -9.18
N ASP A 33 -55.10 19.77 -10.43
CA ASP A 33 -54.91 18.41 -10.93
C ASP A 33 -53.40 18.03 -11.04
N GLU A 34 -52.53 19.03 -11.12
CA GLU A 34 -51.09 18.88 -11.15
C GLU A 34 -50.40 19.93 -10.29
N VAL A 35 -49.47 19.49 -9.39
CA VAL A 35 -48.68 20.34 -8.54
C VAL A 35 -47.21 19.96 -8.67
N ASP A 36 -46.38 20.94 -9.07
CA ASP A 36 -44.95 20.78 -9.15
C ASP A 36 -44.24 21.25 -7.89
N VAL A 37 -43.40 20.38 -7.36
CA VAL A 37 -42.48 20.68 -6.24
C VAL A 37 -41.07 20.72 -6.81
N PRO A 38 -40.45 21.91 -6.93
CA PRO A 38 -39.07 22.00 -7.39
C PRO A 38 -38.12 21.36 -6.37
N VAL A 39 -37.18 20.55 -6.86
CA VAL A 39 -36.14 19.90 -6.06
C VAL A 39 -34.80 20.38 -6.58
N SER A 40 -33.91 20.81 -5.67
CA SER A 40 -32.53 21.14 -5.97
C SER A 40 -31.60 20.38 -5.03
N ILE A 41 -30.46 19.91 -5.56
CA ILE A 41 -29.44 19.17 -4.83
C ILE A 41 -28.09 19.78 -5.20
N SER A 42 -27.31 20.14 -4.18
CA SER A 42 -25.92 20.54 -4.31
C SER A 42 -25.04 19.40 -3.81
N VAL A 43 -24.16 18.89 -4.66
CA VAL A 43 -23.23 17.82 -4.32
C VAL A 43 -21.82 18.37 -4.36
N ALA A 44 -21.17 18.43 -3.20
CA ALA A 44 -19.77 18.82 -3.08
C ALA A 44 -18.86 17.66 -3.52
N GLY A 45 -17.74 18.00 -4.16
CA GLY A 45 -16.67 17.04 -4.42
C GLY A 45 -15.97 16.61 -3.14
N ALA A 46 -15.23 15.50 -3.22
CA ALA A 46 -14.36 15.03 -2.15
C ALA A 46 -13.14 14.29 -2.75
N PRO A 47 -12.00 14.28 -2.07
CA PRO A 47 -10.92 13.36 -2.37
C PRO A 47 -11.31 11.92 -1.96
N ASP A 48 -10.67 10.92 -2.61
CA ASP A 48 -10.88 9.49 -2.37
C ASP A 48 -9.54 8.77 -2.51
N ILE A 49 -8.93 8.41 -1.37
CA ILE A 49 -7.62 7.77 -1.34
C ILE A 49 -7.72 6.31 -1.80
N THR A 50 -6.80 5.90 -2.64
CA THR A 50 -6.71 4.52 -3.13
C THR A 50 -5.27 4.02 -3.14
N SER A 51 -5.11 2.70 -3.18
CA SER A 51 -3.81 2.06 -3.37
C SER A 51 -3.91 0.94 -4.40
N ASN A 52 -2.80 0.70 -5.12
CA ASN A 52 -2.68 -0.46 -5.99
C ASN A 52 -2.50 -1.78 -5.24
N LEU A 53 -2.20 -1.73 -3.93
CA LEU A 53 -1.97 -2.89 -3.07
C LEU A 53 -2.72 -2.74 -1.73
N GLU A 54 -3.31 -3.83 -1.24
CA GLU A 54 -3.84 -3.94 0.12
C GLU A 54 -2.75 -4.41 1.12
N GLU A 55 -1.75 -5.16 0.60
CA GLU A 55 -0.63 -5.70 1.36
C GLU A 55 0.62 -5.69 0.47
N LEU A 56 1.79 -5.35 1.03
CA LEU A 56 3.09 -5.51 0.41
C LEU A 56 3.86 -6.62 1.14
N ASP A 57 4.04 -7.76 0.47
CA ASP A 57 4.79 -8.91 0.96
C ASP A 57 6.18 -8.92 0.33
N PHE A 58 7.23 -8.79 1.15
CA PHE A 58 8.63 -8.87 0.74
C PHE A 58 9.12 -10.32 0.58
N GLY A 59 8.27 -11.31 0.97
CA GLY A 59 8.63 -12.72 0.94
C GLY A 59 9.74 -13.07 1.94
N GLU A 60 10.61 -14.01 1.56
CA GLU A 60 11.75 -14.44 2.37
C GLU A 60 12.94 -13.51 2.13
N VAL A 61 13.46 -12.87 3.18
CA VAL A 61 14.61 -11.94 3.13
C VAL A 61 15.66 -12.39 4.13
N ILE A 62 16.93 -12.42 3.73
CA ILE A 62 18.03 -12.77 4.63
C ILE A 62 18.32 -11.62 5.60
N VAL A 63 18.52 -11.93 6.88
CA VAL A 63 18.86 -10.94 7.90
C VAL A 63 20.10 -10.14 7.50
N GLY A 64 19.99 -8.81 7.52
CA GLY A 64 21.04 -7.86 7.11
C GLY A 64 21.01 -7.45 5.64
N ASP A 65 20.23 -8.11 4.80
CA ASP A 65 20.00 -7.65 3.42
C ASP A 65 19.06 -6.44 3.41
N THR A 66 19.12 -5.69 2.31
CA THR A 66 18.20 -4.58 2.06
C THR A 66 17.42 -4.84 0.79
N VAL A 67 16.11 -4.80 0.89
CA VAL A 67 15.19 -4.91 -0.25
C VAL A 67 14.26 -3.72 -0.27
N SER A 68 13.69 -3.39 -1.43
CA SER A 68 12.68 -2.34 -1.55
C SER A 68 11.45 -2.79 -2.32
N GLY A 69 10.31 -2.17 -2.02
CA GLY A 69 9.05 -2.34 -2.71
C GLY A 69 8.40 -0.99 -2.98
N LEU A 70 7.52 -0.93 -3.97
CA LEU A 70 6.84 0.27 -4.39
C LEU A 70 5.33 0.13 -4.20
N ILE A 71 4.72 1.18 -3.67
CA ILE A 71 3.26 1.29 -3.48
C ILE A 71 2.81 2.55 -4.20
N GLU A 72 1.75 2.43 -5.00
CA GLU A 72 1.09 3.59 -5.61
C GLU A 72 -0.09 4.02 -4.75
N ILE A 73 -0.12 5.31 -4.40
CA ILE A 73 -1.22 5.96 -3.68
C ILE A 73 -1.87 6.93 -4.65
N GLY A 74 -3.14 6.72 -4.92
CA GLY A 74 -3.92 7.49 -5.89
C GLY A 74 -5.05 8.28 -5.27
N ASN A 75 -5.64 9.17 -6.06
CA ASN A 75 -6.84 9.91 -5.75
C ASN A 75 -7.92 9.63 -6.81
N ASN A 76 -8.89 8.79 -6.48
CA ASN A 76 -10.04 8.49 -7.33
C ASN A 76 -11.22 9.47 -7.10
N GLY A 77 -11.03 10.45 -6.24
CA GLY A 77 -12.03 11.46 -5.93
C GLY A 77 -12.15 12.54 -7.01
N THR A 78 -12.87 13.61 -6.66
CA THR A 78 -13.16 14.76 -7.53
C THR A 78 -12.50 16.05 -7.04
N GLU A 79 -11.88 16.03 -5.86
CA GLU A 79 -11.14 17.14 -5.24
C GLU A 79 -9.72 16.67 -4.91
N THR A 80 -8.80 17.62 -4.70
CA THR A 80 -7.40 17.33 -4.35
C THR A 80 -7.28 16.55 -3.05
N LEU A 81 -6.56 15.44 -3.07
CA LEU A 81 -6.21 14.65 -1.89
C LEU A 81 -4.93 15.22 -1.27
N ASP A 82 -5.03 15.77 -0.07
CA ASP A 82 -3.90 16.28 0.69
C ASP A 82 -3.43 15.22 1.69
N VAL A 83 -2.32 14.55 1.38
CA VAL A 83 -1.61 13.66 2.30
C VAL A 83 -0.79 14.52 3.24
N SER A 84 -1.04 14.41 4.54
CA SER A 84 -0.37 15.19 5.58
C SER A 84 0.82 14.47 6.21
N SER A 85 0.82 13.13 6.24
CA SER A 85 1.93 12.29 6.71
C SER A 85 1.85 10.87 6.18
N ILE A 86 3.02 10.23 6.06
CA ILE A 86 3.21 8.82 5.72
C ILE A 86 4.15 8.22 6.77
N ILE A 87 3.64 7.36 7.65
CA ILE A 87 4.41 6.80 8.76
C ILE A 87 4.28 5.27 8.82
N LEU A 88 5.25 4.62 9.49
CA LEU A 88 5.27 3.18 9.72
C LEU A 88 5.03 2.86 11.20
N ILE A 89 4.19 1.88 11.47
CA ILE A 89 3.83 1.44 12.82
C ILE A 89 3.84 -0.11 12.89
N PRO A 90 4.67 -0.73 13.78
CA PRO A 90 5.68 -0.09 14.61
C PRO A 90 6.88 0.41 13.79
N LEU A 91 7.66 1.31 14.37
CA LEU A 91 8.98 1.64 13.83
C LEU A 91 9.90 0.43 14.00
N GLY A 92 10.64 0.07 12.95
CA GLY A 92 11.49 -1.12 12.97
C GLY A 92 12.33 -1.28 11.71
N SER A 93 12.29 -2.46 11.11
CA SER A 93 13.07 -2.83 9.92
C SER A 93 12.57 -2.16 8.63
N PHE A 94 11.31 -1.73 8.61
CA PHE A 94 10.72 -1.01 7.47
C PHE A 94 10.98 0.48 7.60
N THR A 95 11.29 1.14 6.48
CA THR A 95 11.46 2.59 6.39
C THR A 95 10.77 3.13 5.14
N ALA A 96 10.17 4.31 5.26
CA ALA A 96 9.59 5.08 4.18
C ALA A 96 9.92 6.56 4.40
N GLU A 97 9.91 7.35 3.33
CA GLU A 97 10.04 8.80 3.46
C GLU A 97 8.73 9.39 3.97
N ASP A 98 8.78 10.07 5.12
CA ASP A 98 7.64 10.86 5.62
C ASP A 98 7.54 12.15 4.82
N GLN A 99 6.44 12.29 4.10
CA GLN A 99 6.21 13.43 3.22
C GLN A 99 4.76 13.91 3.30
N SER A 100 4.58 15.20 3.06
CA SER A 100 3.27 15.78 2.78
C SER A 100 3.18 16.14 1.31
N ILE A 101 2.10 15.75 0.64
CA ILE A 101 1.93 15.93 -0.80
C ILE A 101 0.45 16.04 -1.14
N SER A 102 0.14 16.82 -2.18
CA SER A 102 -1.20 16.91 -2.77
C SER A 102 -1.25 16.07 -4.05
N ILE A 103 -2.31 15.29 -4.20
CA ILE A 103 -2.56 14.42 -5.35
C ILE A 103 -3.85 14.90 -6.02
N GLU A 104 -3.74 15.34 -7.28
CA GLU A 104 -4.89 15.81 -8.04
C GLU A 104 -5.84 14.65 -8.42
N PRO A 105 -7.13 14.92 -8.68
CA PRO A 105 -8.09 13.91 -9.13
C PRO A 105 -7.58 13.09 -10.34
N GLY A 106 -7.54 11.76 -10.17
CA GLY A 106 -7.08 10.81 -11.17
C GLY A 106 -5.56 10.61 -11.24
N ASP A 107 -4.78 11.34 -10.45
CA ASP A 107 -3.33 11.17 -10.35
C ASP A 107 -2.94 10.20 -9.21
N PHE A 108 -1.67 9.82 -9.18
CA PHE A 108 -1.06 8.99 -8.14
C PHE A 108 0.38 9.39 -7.86
N ILE A 109 0.87 8.99 -6.70
CA ILE A 109 2.29 9.03 -6.32
C ILE A 109 2.81 7.63 -6.05
N THR A 110 4.12 7.45 -6.11
CA THR A 110 4.79 6.21 -5.73
C THR A 110 5.55 6.41 -4.42
N VAL A 111 5.27 5.56 -3.45
CA VAL A 111 5.96 5.49 -2.15
C VAL A 111 6.90 4.29 -2.17
N GLU A 112 8.20 4.54 -1.95
CA GLU A 112 9.19 3.47 -1.80
C GLU A 112 9.26 3.05 -0.32
N ILE A 113 9.13 1.75 -0.09
CA ILE A 113 9.35 1.12 1.21
C ILE A 113 10.66 0.36 1.14
N GLN A 114 11.60 0.66 2.05
CA GLN A 114 12.82 -0.11 2.23
C GLN A 114 12.66 -1.02 3.45
N PHE A 115 13.11 -2.26 3.33
CA PHE A 115 13.12 -3.25 4.39
C PHE A 115 14.55 -3.75 4.62
N MET A 116 15.02 -3.59 5.86
CA MET A 116 16.36 -4.01 6.30
C MET A 116 16.27 -4.71 7.66
N PRO A 117 15.94 -6.02 7.68
CA PRO A 117 15.73 -6.76 8.91
C PRO A 117 17.02 -7.04 9.66
N THR A 118 16.96 -6.95 10.99
CA THR A 118 18.07 -7.25 11.91
C THR A 118 17.79 -8.45 12.82
N VAL A 119 16.57 -9.00 12.79
CA VAL A 119 16.12 -10.11 13.64
C VAL A 119 15.46 -11.16 12.74
N ILE A 120 15.77 -12.44 12.98
CA ILE A 120 15.23 -13.59 12.26
C ILE A 120 13.78 -13.85 12.71
N GLY A 121 12.93 -14.28 11.77
CA GLY A 121 11.52 -14.63 11.97
C GLY A 121 10.57 -13.68 11.25
N PRO A 122 9.25 -13.82 11.43
CA PRO A 122 8.27 -12.95 10.79
C PRO A 122 8.41 -11.50 11.30
N ASP A 123 8.39 -10.57 10.36
CA ASP A 123 8.43 -9.12 10.62
C ASP A 123 7.29 -8.44 9.87
N SER A 124 6.65 -7.45 10.49
CA SER A 124 5.54 -6.73 9.90
C SER A 124 5.40 -5.31 10.44
N ALA A 125 4.81 -4.45 9.63
CA ALA A 125 4.41 -3.10 10.01
C ALA A 125 3.18 -2.67 9.19
N ASP A 126 2.52 -1.61 9.62
CA ASP A 126 1.51 -0.93 8.83
C ASP A 126 2.05 0.41 8.33
N LEU A 127 1.95 0.64 7.03
CA LEU A 127 2.12 1.95 6.44
C LEU A 127 0.82 2.72 6.65
N VAL A 128 0.85 3.77 7.48
CA VAL A 128 -0.31 4.59 7.81
C VAL A 128 -0.18 5.94 7.13
N ILE A 129 -1.17 6.28 6.32
CA ILE A 129 -1.26 7.52 5.56
C ILE A 129 -2.38 8.37 6.13
N SER A 130 -2.07 9.60 6.52
CA SER A 130 -3.06 10.57 6.99
C SER A 130 -3.40 11.55 5.87
N SER A 131 -4.69 11.74 5.60
CA SER A 131 -5.15 12.61 4.51
C SER A 131 -6.42 13.38 4.88
N ASN A 132 -6.89 14.21 3.93
CA ASN A 132 -8.16 14.94 4.01
C ASN A 132 -9.34 14.16 3.42
N ASP A 133 -9.17 12.86 3.11
CA ASP A 133 -10.28 12.00 2.72
C ASP A 133 -11.34 11.96 3.83
N PRO A 134 -12.62 12.29 3.55
CA PRO A 134 -13.65 12.35 4.58
C PRO A 134 -14.08 10.97 5.12
N ASN A 135 -13.84 9.90 4.37
CA ASN A 135 -14.22 8.54 4.72
C ASN A 135 -13.04 7.72 5.24
N GLU A 136 -11.84 8.00 4.73
CA GLU A 136 -10.59 7.25 4.96
C GLU A 136 -9.43 8.18 5.33
N GLY A 137 -9.66 9.13 6.25
CA GLY A 137 -8.65 10.09 6.72
C GLY A 137 -7.41 9.45 7.34
N LEU A 138 -7.48 8.16 7.70
CA LEU A 138 -6.36 7.27 8.04
C LEU A 138 -6.46 6.02 7.17
N PHE A 139 -5.62 5.93 6.16
CA PHE A 139 -5.52 4.79 5.25
C PHE A 139 -4.32 3.92 5.66
N SER A 140 -4.47 2.58 5.62
CA SER A 140 -3.42 1.68 6.10
C SER A 140 -3.16 0.54 5.12
N ILE A 141 -1.86 0.25 4.88
CA ILE A 141 -1.40 -0.85 4.04
C ILE A 141 -0.49 -1.73 4.88
N HIS A 142 -0.79 -3.04 4.93
CA HIS A 142 0.00 -4.01 5.67
C HIS A 142 1.29 -4.37 4.94
N LEU A 143 2.43 -4.37 5.67
CA LEU A 143 3.74 -4.79 5.18
C LEU A 143 4.17 -6.03 5.94
N ARG A 144 4.72 -7.04 5.26
CA ARG A 144 5.23 -8.24 5.92
C ARG A 144 6.41 -8.88 5.19
N SER A 145 7.17 -9.68 5.94
CA SER A 145 8.26 -10.50 5.44
C SER A 145 8.56 -11.64 6.41
N ASP A 146 9.14 -12.75 5.90
CA ASP A 146 9.76 -13.78 6.71
C ASP A 146 11.28 -13.65 6.62
N VAL A 147 11.92 -13.35 7.76
CA VAL A 147 13.38 -13.11 7.81
C VAL A 147 14.12 -14.39 8.09
N LEU A 148 14.96 -14.79 7.13
CA LEU A 148 15.79 -16.00 7.21
C LEU A 148 17.17 -15.69 7.79
N PRO A 149 17.81 -16.68 8.44
CA PRO A 149 19.19 -16.54 8.91
C PRO A 149 20.17 -16.45 7.72
N ALA A 150 21.28 -15.75 7.92
CA ALA A 150 22.36 -15.67 6.95
C ALA A 150 23.24 -16.93 6.95
N PRO A 151 23.71 -17.41 5.79
CA PRO A 151 24.79 -18.39 5.73
C PRO A 151 26.13 -17.73 6.08
N VAL A 152 27.06 -18.52 6.62
CA VAL A 152 28.44 -18.09 6.89
C VAL A 152 29.40 -19.12 6.32
N VAL A 153 30.00 -18.81 5.19
CA VAL A 153 31.00 -19.69 4.56
C VAL A 153 32.30 -19.74 5.36
N SER A 154 32.87 -20.91 5.53
CA SER A 154 34.19 -21.14 6.11
C SER A 154 34.97 -22.13 5.25
N LEU A 155 36.23 -21.82 5.03
CA LEU A 155 37.13 -22.69 4.29
C LEU A 155 38.18 -23.26 5.25
N SER A 156 38.55 -24.55 5.10
CA SER A 156 39.61 -25.16 5.89
C SER A 156 41.02 -24.61 5.50
N GLU A 157 41.14 -24.10 4.31
CA GLU A 157 42.41 -23.57 3.75
C GLU A 157 42.13 -22.25 3.02
N GLU A 158 42.90 -21.21 3.32
CA GLU A 158 42.82 -19.91 2.64
C GLU A 158 43.63 -19.88 1.33
N SER A 159 44.58 -20.80 1.19
CA SER A 159 45.37 -20.96 -0.04
C SER A 159 45.86 -22.39 -0.22
N ILE A 160 45.94 -22.84 -1.45
CA ILE A 160 46.51 -24.11 -1.81
C ILE A 160 47.80 -23.84 -2.62
N SER A 161 48.94 -24.36 -2.11
CA SER A 161 50.24 -24.32 -2.82
C SER A 161 50.72 -25.74 -3.06
N VAL A 162 51.08 -26.03 -4.30
CA VAL A 162 51.55 -27.36 -4.71
C VAL A 162 52.86 -27.20 -5.50
N ASP A 163 53.91 -27.81 -5.01
CA ASP A 163 55.20 -27.96 -5.74
C ASP A 163 55.22 -29.30 -6.42
N MET A 164 55.42 -29.31 -7.75
CA MET A 164 55.39 -30.53 -8.57
C MET A 164 56.59 -30.65 -9.47
N GLY A 165 57.12 -31.84 -9.60
CA GLY A 165 58.09 -32.21 -10.62
C GLY A 165 57.45 -32.40 -12.02
N SER A 166 58.29 -32.54 -13.06
CA SER A 166 57.80 -32.84 -14.40
C SER A 166 57.19 -34.28 -14.43
N PHE A 167 56.00 -34.41 -15.04
CA PHE A 167 55.25 -35.69 -15.20
C PHE A 167 54.66 -36.24 -13.88
N GLU A 168 54.45 -35.41 -12.88
CA GLU A 168 53.75 -35.76 -11.62
C GLU A 168 52.28 -35.29 -11.65
N GLU A 169 51.42 -36.03 -10.96
CA GLU A 169 50.02 -35.67 -10.69
C GLU A 169 49.80 -35.66 -9.18
N THR A 170 49.05 -34.68 -8.68
CA THR A 170 48.64 -34.64 -7.29
C THR A 170 47.22 -34.11 -7.15
N THR A 171 46.61 -34.38 -6.01
CA THR A 171 45.31 -33.85 -5.64
C THR A 171 45.40 -33.12 -4.31
N SER A 172 44.76 -31.98 -4.24
CA SER A 172 44.55 -31.25 -3.00
C SER A 172 43.08 -31.22 -2.67
N GLN A 173 42.72 -31.25 -1.39
CA GLN A 173 41.37 -31.15 -0.90
C GLN A 173 41.28 -30.03 0.16
N PHE A 174 40.24 -29.32 0.11
CA PHE A 174 39.84 -28.38 1.19
C PHE A 174 38.37 -28.56 1.49
N LEU A 175 37.94 -28.15 2.69
CA LEU A 175 36.59 -28.26 3.13
C LEU A 175 35.93 -26.88 3.04
N VAL A 176 34.75 -26.83 2.44
CA VAL A 176 33.81 -25.72 2.50
C VAL A 176 32.75 -26.06 3.54
N SER A 177 32.58 -25.22 4.53
CA SER A 177 31.61 -25.42 5.60
C SER A 177 30.69 -24.20 5.73
N ASN A 178 29.47 -24.42 6.15
CA ASN A 178 28.56 -23.37 6.58
C ASN A 178 28.59 -23.31 8.12
N LEU A 179 29.00 -22.18 8.67
CA LEU A 179 28.99 -21.92 10.11
C LEU A 179 27.78 -21.08 10.54
N GLY A 180 26.97 -20.62 9.59
CA GLY A 180 25.72 -19.90 9.83
C GLY A 180 24.51 -20.84 9.84
N ASP A 181 23.37 -20.32 10.23
CA ASP A 181 22.09 -21.04 10.29
C ASP A 181 21.31 -21.00 8.97
N GLY A 182 21.69 -20.10 8.05
CA GLY A 182 21.07 -20.01 6.70
C GLY A 182 21.58 -21.06 5.75
N VAL A 183 20.89 -21.26 4.62
CA VAL A 183 21.30 -22.19 3.56
C VAL A 183 22.46 -21.60 2.77
N LEU A 184 23.58 -22.33 2.70
CA LEU A 184 24.73 -21.94 1.88
C LEU A 184 24.61 -22.59 0.48
N GLU A 185 24.53 -21.76 -0.54
CA GLU A 185 24.61 -22.17 -1.94
C GLU A 185 26.01 -21.84 -2.48
N TYR A 186 26.58 -22.75 -3.28
CA TYR A 186 27.86 -22.57 -3.96
C TYR A 186 27.85 -23.25 -5.34
N SER A 187 28.59 -22.68 -6.28
CA SER A 187 28.73 -23.16 -7.67
C SER A 187 30.20 -23.30 -8.08
#